data_fd49f5f56bf300f306fe3c05e6b9226b
#
_entry.id   fd49f5f56bf300f306fe3c05e6b9226b
#
_cell.length_a   1.000
_cell.length_b   1.000
_cell.length_c   1.000
_cell.angle_alpha   90.00
_cell.angle_beta   90.00
_cell.angle_gamma   90.00
#
_symmetry.space_group_name_H-M   'P 1'
#
loop_
_entity.id
_entity.type
_entity.pdbx_description
1 polymer ?
#
loop_
_entity_poly.entity_id
_entity_poly.type
_entity_poly.pdbx_seq_one_letter_code
_entity_poly.pdbx_strand_id
1 'polypeptide(L)'
;MKVSFVMPVYKARFLKEAIASITGQTFLDWELIVVDDCSPEPLQTIVAEFKDKRIQYIRNEENIGSKNLVRQWNHSLSFAKGEWVVLAAVDDVYLPTFAEECIRLSEKYPEADLIHSSVEQIDEEGRHLFDDSILPEFISRYEYLNTWLRGCTFSCIGNFMFRRCPLLEKGGFIDFPCAFGSDIATPIRAAFNGVANTQAMLFCFRQSAQHLSADSSRYKEKLEAISSLSEWIEHIGWPTPDKQEDKDFYAIVNPDYLHKKCMYDYFNLVIQYLPAKSIPSYLKLCRRAMTGDKLMMTLRWVKRRFFN
;
A
#
# COMPACT_ATOMS: atom_id res chain seq x y z
N MET A 1 -5.12 -21.51 -12.38
CA MET A 1 -4.47 -20.71 -11.32
C MET A 1 -5.38 -19.56 -10.97
N LYS A 2 -5.82 -19.51 -9.74
CA LYS A 2 -6.78 -18.48 -9.31
C LYS A 2 -6.05 -17.27 -8.69
N VAL A 3 -5.05 -17.51 -7.83
CA VAL A 3 -4.31 -16.44 -7.14
C VAL A 3 -2.80 -16.53 -7.42
N SER A 4 -2.17 -15.41 -7.77
CA SER A 4 -0.72 -15.25 -7.78
C SER A 4 -0.30 -14.37 -6.62
N PHE A 5 0.46 -14.90 -5.68
CA PHE A 5 1.25 -14.10 -4.75
C PHE A 5 2.56 -13.70 -5.43
N VAL A 6 2.80 -12.42 -5.60
CA VAL A 6 4.01 -11.89 -6.22
C VAL A 6 4.82 -11.20 -5.14
N MET A 7 6.03 -11.68 -4.89
CA MET A 7 6.86 -11.26 -3.77
C MET A 7 8.21 -10.72 -4.28
N PRO A 8 8.35 -9.41 -4.54
CA PRO A 8 9.65 -8.80 -4.78
C PRO A 8 10.47 -8.78 -3.49
N VAL A 9 11.71 -9.29 -3.53
CA VAL A 9 12.55 -9.49 -2.35
C VAL A 9 13.95 -8.94 -2.56
N TYR A 10 14.48 -8.27 -1.53
CA TYR A 10 15.88 -7.84 -1.48
C TYR A 10 16.59 -8.21 -0.16
N LYS A 11 15.84 -8.42 0.93
CA LYS A 11 16.35 -8.78 2.26
C LYS A 11 15.77 -10.10 2.72
N ALA A 12 16.59 -10.92 3.40
CA ALA A 12 16.22 -12.27 3.81
C ALA A 12 15.46 -12.35 5.15
N ARG A 13 15.54 -11.30 5.99
CA ARG A 13 15.19 -11.37 7.42
C ARG A 13 13.86 -12.05 7.73
N PHE A 14 12.79 -11.72 7.01
CA PHE A 14 11.45 -12.28 7.25
C PHE A 14 10.98 -13.22 6.12
N LEU A 15 11.81 -13.46 5.09
CA LEU A 15 11.44 -14.21 3.90
C LEU A 15 10.87 -15.60 4.21
N LYS A 16 11.48 -16.31 5.16
CA LYS A 16 11.05 -17.66 5.55
C LYS A 16 9.64 -17.65 6.14
N GLU A 17 9.35 -16.69 7.02
CA GLU A 17 8.04 -16.53 7.66
C GLU A 17 6.97 -16.14 6.63
N ALA A 18 7.28 -15.19 5.76
CA ALA A 18 6.38 -14.76 4.68
C ALA A 18 6.02 -15.92 3.74
N ILE A 19 7.01 -16.72 3.28
CA ILE A 19 6.75 -17.90 2.45
C ILE A 19 5.92 -18.93 3.23
N ALA A 20 6.24 -19.17 4.50
CA ALA A 20 5.49 -20.12 5.35
C ALA A 20 4.01 -19.72 5.47
N SER A 21 3.71 -18.42 5.62
CA SER A 21 2.34 -17.91 5.70
C SER A 21 1.53 -18.13 4.40
N ILE A 22 2.19 -18.03 3.25
CA ILE A 22 1.54 -18.28 1.95
C ILE A 22 1.39 -19.79 1.68
N THR A 23 2.39 -20.60 2.02
CA THR A 23 2.29 -22.05 1.86
C THR A 23 1.28 -22.70 2.82
N GLY A 24 0.99 -22.03 3.93
CA GLY A 24 -0.03 -22.41 4.91
C GLY A 24 -1.47 -22.00 4.55
N GLN A 25 -1.73 -21.43 3.37
CA GLN A 25 -3.08 -21.05 2.96
C GLN A 25 -3.98 -22.26 2.77
N THR A 26 -5.23 -22.17 3.27
CA THR A 26 -6.27 -23.20 3.13
C THR A 26 -6.77 -23.32 1.69
N PHE A 27 -6.85 -22.23 0.95
CA PHE A 27 -7.11 -22.23 -0.49
C PHE A 27 -5.90 -22.77 -1.24
N LEU A 28 -6.07 -23.72 -2.15
CA LEU A 28 -4.95 -24.46 -2.75
C LEU A 28 -4.56 -24.05 -4.17
N ASP A 29 -5.42 -23.33 -4.91
CA ASP A 29 -5.16 -22.94 -6.30
C ASP A 29 -4.44 -21.58 -6.38
N TRP A 30 -3.21 -21.54 -5.87
CA TRP A 30 -2.32 -20.38 -5.90
C TRP A 30 -0.93 -20.74 -6.43
N GLU A 31 -0.20 -19.72 -6.84
CA GLU A 31 1.25 -19.73 -7.05
C GLU A 31 1.92 -18.64 -6.21
N LEU A 32 3.18 -18.86 -5.84
CA LEU A 32 4.05 -17.85 -5.24
C LEU A 32 5.23 -17.61 -6.16
N ILE A 33 5.41 -16.36 -6.56
CA ILE A 33 6.51 -15.92 -7.42
C ILE A 33 7.43 -15.02 -6.58
N VAL A 34 8.55 -15.58 -6.13
CA VAL A 34 9.60 -14.86 -5.38
C VAL A 34 10.56 -14.24 -6.39
N VAL A 35 10.57 -12.91 -6.47
CA VAL A 35 11.42 -12.17 -7.41
C VAL A 35 12.55 -11.50 -6.64
N ASP A 36 13.72 -12.14 -6.66
CA ASP A 36 14.95 -11.64 -6.06
C ASP A 36 15.50 -10.45 -6.88
N ASP A 37 15.49 -9.27 -6.29
CA ASP A 37 15.93 -8.03 -6.93
C ASP A 37 17.46 -7.86 -6.86
N CYS A 38 18.20 -8.88 -7.31
CA CYS A 38 19.66 -8.92 -7.30
C CYS A 38 20.23 -8.73 -5.90
N SER A 39 19.67 -9.41 -4.90
CA SER A 39 20.10 -9.34 -3.49
C SER A 39 21.52 -9.89 -3.30
N PRO A 40 22.33 -9.27 -2.41
CA PRO A 40 23.60 -9.87 -1.97
C PRO A 40 23.40 -11.03 -0.97
N GLU A 41 22.17 -11.23 -0.46
CA GLU A 41 21.85 -12.27 0.52
C GLU A 41 21.43 -13.58 -0.17
N PRO A 42 21.60 -14.75 0.48
CA PRO A 42 21.36 -16.05 -0.14
C PRO A 42 19.87 -16.43 -0.20
N LEU A 43 19.04 -15.58 -0.83
CA LEU A 43 17.59 -15.76 -0.86
C LEU A 43 17.16 -17.08 -1.52
N GLN A 44 17.86 -17.51 -2.58
CA GLN A 44 17.59 -18.77 -3.25
C GLN A 44 17.68 -19.99 -2.31
N THR A 45 18.65 -19.97 -1.40
CA THR A 45 18.82 -21.06 -0.42
C THR A 45 17.63 -21.15 0.52
N ILE A 46 17.11 -20.00 0.98
CA ILE A 46 15.93 -19.94 1.85
C ILE A 46 14.70 -20.46 1.11
N VAL A 47 14.48 -20.00 -0.13
CA VAL A 47 13.33 -20.44 -0.94
C VAL A 47 13.38 -21.94 -1.23
N ALA A 48 14.57 -22.50 -1.46
CA ALA A 48 14.77 -23.92 -1.73
C ALA A 48 14.48 -24.86 -0.54
N GLU A 49 14.35 -24.34 0.68
CA GLU A 49 13.90 -25.11 1.84
C GLU A 49 12.42 -25.53 1.70
N PHE A 50 11.63 -24.74 0.97
CA PHE A 50 10.22 -25.01 0.68
C PHE A 50 10.08 -25.91 -0.55
N LYS A 51 9.83 -27.20 -0.34
CA LYS A 51 9.68 -28.19 -1.43
C LYS A 51 8.25 -28.18 -2.00
N ASP A 52 7.77 -27.01 -2.42
CA ASP A 52 6.45 -26.82 -2.99
C ASP A 52 6.57 -26.38 -4.46
N LYS A 53 5.99 -27.17 -5.37
CA LYS A 53 6.03 -26.93 -6.83
C LYS A 53 5.27 -25.66 -7.28
N ARG A 54 4.45 -25.07 -6.39
CA ARG A 54 3.73 -23.82 -6.62
C ARG A 54 4.62 -22.59 -6.41
N ILE A 55 5.82 -22.75 -5.84
CA ILE A 55 6.78 -21.68 -5.65
C ILE A 55 7.73 -21.59 -6.84
N GLN A 56 7.82 -20.41 -7.41
CA GLN A 56 8.78 -20.06 -8.45
C GLN A 56 9.76 -19.01 -7.91
N TYR A 57 11.06 -19.24 -8.08
CA TYR A 57 12.10 -18.27 -7.78
C TYR A 57 12.67 -17.70 -9.08
N ILE A 58 12.72 -16.37 -9.17
CA ILE A 58 13.28 -15.61 -10.28
C ILE A 58 14.29 -14.62 -9.71
N ARG A 59 15.46 -14.49 -10.35
CA ARG A 59 16.46 -13.50 -9.94
C ARG A 59 16.67 -12.48 -11.03
N ASN A 60 16.59 -11.20 -10.70
CA ASN A 60 16.91 -10.11 -11.60
C ASN A 60 18.44 -10.02 -11.84
N GLU A 61 18.84 -9.55 -13.01
CA GLU A 61 20.24 -9.29 -13.33
C GLU A 61 20.78 -8.05 -12.60
N GLU A 62 19.93 -7.06 -12.32
CA GLU A 62 20.26 -5.84 -11.58
C GLU A 62 19.19 -5.52 -10.52
N ASN A 63 19.57 -4.70 -9.52
CA ASN A 63 18.62 -4.19 -8.52
C ASN A 63 17.77 -3.06 -9.13
N ILE A 64 16.54 -3.41 -9.52
CA ILE A 64 15.57 -2.47 -10.10
C ILE A 64 14.98 -1.56 -9.01
N GLY A 65 14.65 -2.12 -7.85
CA GLY A 65 13.96 -1.43 -6.76
C GLY A 65 14.80 -0.33 -6.11
N SER A 66 16.14 -0.41 -6.18
CA SER A 66 17.01 0.66 -5.72
C SER A 66 16.84 1.96 -6.50
N LYS A 67 16.50 1.85 -7.78
CA LYS A 67 16.25 2.98 -8.68
C LYS A 67 14.77 3.40 -8.62
N ASN A 68 13.86 2.43 -8.66
CA ASN A 68 12.41 2.64 -8.62
C ASN A 68 11.70 1.38 -8.12
N LEU A 69 11.12 1.47 -6.92
CA LEU A 69 10.45 0.33 -6.27
C LEU A 69 9.19 -0.10 -7.02
N VAL A 70 8.38 0.86 -7.53
CA VAL A 70 7.15 0.53 -8.27
C VAL A 70 7.47 -0.14 -9.60
N ARG A 71 8.57 0.25 -10.24
CA ARG A 71 9.05 -0.46 -11.43
C ARG A 71 9.39 -1.91 -11.12
N GLN A 72 9.99 -2.19 -9.96
CA GLN A 72 10.23 -3.56 -9.49
C GLN A 72 8.92 -4.30 -9.22
N TRP A 73 7.91 -3.65 -8.62
CA TRP A 73 6.59 -4.24 -8.45
C TRP A 73 5.95 -4.62 -9.79
N ASN A 74 5.95 -3.69 -10.75
CA ASN A 74 5.37 -3.93 -12.07
C ASN A 74 6.15 -4.96 -12.88
N HIS A 75 7.48 -5.02 -12.74
CA HIS A 75 8.29 -6.09 -13.30
C HIS A 75 7.91 -7.45 -12.69
N SER A 76 7.79 -7.53 -11.38
CA SER A 76 7.39 -8.75 -10.69
C SER A 76 5.97 -9.19 -11.06
N LEU A 77 5.03 -8.24 -11.21
CA LEU A 77 3.67 -8.49 -11.65
C LEU A 77 3.60 -9.16 -13.03
N SER A 78 4.57 -8.91 -13.91
CA SER A 78 4.59 -9.49 -15.25
C SER A 78 4.71 -11.02 -15.28
N PHE A 79 5.17 -11.64 -14.20
CA PHE A 79 5.28 -13.09 -14.07
C PHE A 79 3.99 -13.76 -13.57
N ALA A 80 3.03 -12.98 -13.03
CA ALA A 80 1.78 -13.52 -12.51
C ALA A 80 0.89 -14.12 -13.60
N LYS A 81 0.29 -15.27 -13.31
CA LYS A 81 -0.62 -16.01 -14.21
C LYS A 81 -2.03 -16.14 -13.67
N GLY A 82 -2.23 -15.93 -12.37
CA GLY A 82 -3.53 -16.01 -11.70
C GLY A 82 -4.55 -15.00 -12.22
N GLU A 83 -5.80 -15.28 -12.01
CA GLU A 83 -6.89 -14.32 -12.25
C GLU A 83 -6.76 -13.13 -11.30
N TRP A 84 -6.36 -13.41 -10.08
CA TRP A 84 -6.12 -12.45 -9.02
C TRP A 84 -4.65 -12.38 -8.64
N VAL A 85 -4.21 -11.23 -8.18
CA VAL A 85 -2.83 -11.00 -7.75
C VAL A 85 -2.79 -10.28 -6.41
N VAL A 86 -1.85 -10.73 -5.57
CA VAL A 86 -1.46 -10.10 -4.31
C VAL A 86 0.00 -9.70 -4.44
N LEU A 87 0.34 -8.43 -4.20
CA LEU A 87 1.73 -8.01 -4.08
C LEU A 87 2.18 -8.23 -2.64
N ALA A 88 2.81 -9.38 -2.40
CA ALA A 88 3.21 -9.80 -1.07
C ALA A 88 4.51 -9.09 -0.64
N ALA A 89 4.49 -8.41 0.50
CA ALA A 89 5.70 -7.90 1.12
C ALA A 89 6.41 -9.01 1.90
N VAL A 90 7.73 -8.93 1.97
CA VAL A 90 8.57 -9.97 2.61
C VAL A 90 8.47 -9.97 4.13
N ASP A 91 8.02 -8.88 4.73
CA ASP A 91 7.93 -8.66 6.17
C ASP A 91 6.53 -8.87 6.75
N ASP A 92 5.54 -9.09 5.91
CA ASP A 92 4.15 -9.26 6.32
C ASP A 92 3.75 -10.75 6.39
N VAL A 93 2.62 -11.01 7.05
CA VAL A 93 2.10 -12.37 7.29
C VAL A 93 0.65 -12.48 6.85
N TYR A 94 0.33 -13.52 6.09
CA TYR A 94 -1.04 -13.86 5.68
C TYR A 94 -1.60 -14.94 6.60
N LEU A 95 -2.76 -14.71 7.23
CA LEU A 95 -3.44 -15.74 8.01
C LEU A 95 -3.98 -16.86 7.10
N PRO A 96 -4.15 -18.08 7.59
CA PRO A 96 -4.39 -19.25 6.74
C PRO A 96 -5.59 -19.15 5.80
N THR A 97 -6.63 -18.41 6.16
CA THR A 97 -7.86 -18.27 5.38
C THR A 97 -7.91 -17.02 4.50
N PHE A 98 -6.82 -16.26 4.38
CA PHE A 98 -6.78 -15.02 3.60
C PHE A 98 -7.22 -15.25 2.15
N ALA A 99 -6.57 -16.17 1.44
CA ALA A 99 -6.88 -16.43 0.04
C ALA A 99 -8.30 -17.03 -0.14
N GLU A 100 -8.72 -17.92 0.75
CA GLU A 100 -10.05 -18.54 0.72
C GLU A 100 -11.15 -17.49 0.86
N GLU A 101 -11.04 -16.61 1.83
CA GLU A 101 -12.02 -15.55 2.07
C GLU A 101 -12.05 -14.51 0.97
N CYS A 102 -10.87 -14.11 0.45
CA CYS A 102 -10.79 -13.21 -0.69
C CYS A 102 -11.45 -13.82 -1.95
N ILE A 103 -11.25 -15.11 -2.22
CA ILE A 103 -11.90 -15.79 -3.35
C ILE A 103 -13.41 -15.89 -3.13
N ARG A 104 -13.89 -16.24 -1.94
CA ARG A 104 -15.32 -16.22 -1.60
C ARG A 104 -15.95 -14.85 -1.88
N LEU A 105 -15.28 -13.76 -1.49
CA LEU A 105 -15.75 -12.41 -1.77
C LEU A 105 -15.74 -12.09 -3.26
N SER A 106 -14.74 -12.52 -4.00
CA SER A 106 -14.65 -12.30 -5.45
C SER A 106 -15.76 -13.01 -6.23
N GLU A 107 -16.26 -14.13 -5.71
CA GLU A 107 -17.39 -14.87 -6.27
C GLU A 107 -18.73 -14.23 -5.89
N LYS A 108 -18.82 -13.69 -4.67
CA LYS A 108 -20.01 -12.98 -4.18
C LYS A 108 -20.20 -11.61 -4.85
N TYR A 109 -19.11 -10.92 -5.17
CA TYR A 109 -19.08 -9.59 -5.78
C TYR A 109 -18.26 -9.62 -7.08
N PRO A 110 -18.77 -10.27 -8.16
CA PRO A 110 -17.98 -10.52 -9.39
C PRO A 110 -17.62 -9.24 -10.15
N GLU A 111 -18.32 -8.14 -9.91
CA GLU A 111 -18.04 -6.80 -10.46
C GLU A 111 -16.81 -6.13 -9.82
N ALA A 112 -16.44 -6.50 -8.60
CA ALA A 112 -15.32 -5.90 -7.90
C ALA A 112 -13.99 -6.32 -8.54
N ASP A 113 -13.10 -5.36 -8.74
CA ASP A 113 -11.72 -5.59 -9.18
C ASP A 113 -10.72 -5.54 -8.02
N LEU A 114 -11.20 -5.25 -6.81
CA LEU A 114 -10.42 -5.10 -5.58
C LEU A 114 -11.10 -5.80 -4.41
N ILE A 115 -10.33 -6.66 -3.76
CA ILE A 115 -10.68 -7.24 -2.46
C ILE A 115 -9.69 -6.70 -1.43
N HIS A 116 -10.17 -6.28 -0.29
CA HIS A 116 -9.38 -5.71 0.80
C HIS A 116 -9.51 -6.57 2.06
N SER A 117 -8.40 -6.82 2.73
CA SER A 117 -8.40 -7.40 4.06
C SER A 117 -8.08 -6.34 5.10
N SER A 118 -8.86 -6.31 6.20
CA SER A 118 -8.48 -5.55 7.38
C SER A 118 -7.17 -6.07 7.98
N VAL A 119 -6.46 -5.21 8.68
CA VAL A 119 -5.06 -5.39 9.05
C VAL A 119 -4.92 -5.48 10.57
N GLU A 120 -4.21 -6.49 11.04
CA GLU A 120 -3.58 -6.51 12.35
C GLU A 120 -2.17 -5.94 12.22
N GLN A 121 -1.77 -5.01 13.07
CA GLN A 121 -0.39 -4.53 13.11
C GLN A 121 0.39 -5.27 14.19
N ILE A 122 1.56 -5.79 13.81
CA ILE A 122 2.44 -6.57 14.67
C ILE A 122 3.84 -5.92 14.75
N ASP A 123 4.58 -6.20 15.82
CA ASP A 123 5.99 -5.77 15.95
C ASP A 123 6.94 -6.74 15.20
N GLU A 124 8.25 -6.48 15.31
CA GLU A 124 9.29 -7.30 14.67
C GLU A 124 9.30 -8.75 15.17
N GLU A 125 8.82 -9.03 16.37
CA GLU A 125 8.70 -10.36 16.98
C GLU A 125 7.35 -11.02 16.71
N GLY A 126 6.45 -10.38 15.96
CA GLY A 126 5.11 -10.90 15.63
C GLY A 126 4.08 -10.69 16.75
N ARG A 127 4.36 -9.84 17.76
CA ARG A 127 3.41 -9.54 18.83
C ARG A 127 2.41 -8.48 18.37
N HIS A 128 1.15 -8.66 18.73
CA HIS A 128 0.07 -7.73 18.43
C HIS A 128 0.37 -6.31 18.96
N LEU A 129 0.11 -5.31 18.14
CA LEU A 129 0.20 -3.88 18.48
C LEU A 129 -1.18 -3.25 18.50
N PHE A 130 -1.91 -3.28 17.40
CA PHE A 130 -3.28 -2.77 17.27
C PHE A 130 -3.96 -3.27 16.00
N ASP A 131 -5.28 -3.16 15.99
CA ASP A 131 -6.16 -3.59 14.92
C ASP A 131 -6.65 -2.40 14.10
N ASP A 132 -6.78 -2.58 12.78
CA ASP A 132 -7.49 -1.66 11.91
C ASP A 132 -9.00 -1.85 12.02
N SER A 133 -9.76 -0.89 11.52
CA SER A 133 -11.21 -0.98 11.46
C SER A 133 -11.66 -2.01 10.43
N ILE A 134 -12.67 -2.83 10.80
CA ILE A 134 -13.36 -3.69 9.84
C ILE A 134 -14.38 -2.83 9.07
N LEU A 135 -14.22 -2.77 7.75
CA LEU A 135 -15.13 -2.06 6.87
C LEU A 135 -16.38 -2.92 6.55
N PRO A 136 -17.51 -2.32 6.13
CA PRO A 136 -18.63 -3.09 5.60
C PRO A 136 -18.19 -4.03 4.48
N GLU A 137 -18.81 -5.20 4.37
CA GLU A 137 -18.37 -6.28 3.45
C GLU A 137 -18.27 -5.82 2.00
N PHE A 138 -19.11 -4.87 1.57
CA PHE A 138 -19.00 -4.21 0.27
C PHE A 138 -19.27 -2.73 0.40
N ILE A 139 -18.38 -1.91 -0.16
CA ILE A 139 -18.50 -0.45 -0.18
C ILE A 139 -18.29 0.09 -1.59
N SER A 140 -18.90 1.23 -1.88
CA SER A 140 -18.71 1.92 -3.15
C SER A 140 -17.29 2.53 -3.23
N ARG A 141 -16.84 2.85 -4.45
CA ARG A 141 -15.59 3.61 -4.65
C ARG A 141 -15.56 4.94 -3.90
N TYR A 142 -16.71 5.60 -3.78
CA TYR A 142 -16.82 6.90 -3.12
C TYR A 142 -16.69 6.77 -1.61
N GLU A 143 -17.31 5.76 -1.04
CA GLU A 143 -17.18 5.42 0.36
C GLU A 143 -15.73 5.00 0.69
N TYR A 144 -15.11 4.15 -0.16
CA TYR A 144 -13.73 3.74 0.02
C TYR A 144 -12.77 4.93 0.01
N LEU A 145 -12.90 5.84 -0.97
CA LEU A 145 -12.10 7.07 -1.02
C LEU A 145 -12.34 7.97 0.20
N ASN A 146 -13.61 8.12 0.62
CA ASN A 146 -13.97 8.88 1.82
C ASN A 146 -13.31 8.28 3.08
N THR A 147 -13.37 6.96 3.23
CA THR A 147 -12.79 6.23 4.36
C THR A 147 -11.28 6.46 4.46
N TRP A 148 -10.58 6.38 3.33
CA TRP A 148 -9.16 6.66 3.28
C TRP A 148 -8.84 8.14 3.57
N LEU A 149 -9.54 9.08 2.95
CA LEU A 149 -9.33 10.52 3.16
C LEU A 149 -9.51 10.93 4.64
N ARG A 150 -10.41 10.27 5.34
CA ARG A 150 -10.65 10.49 6.78
C ARG A 150 -9.66 9.76 7.68
N GLY A 151 -8.82 8.87 7.14
CA GLY A 151 -7.90 8.04 7.92
C GLY A 151 -8.62 6.97 8.74
N CYS A 152 -9.74 6.46 8.24
CA CYS A 152 -10.53 5.42 8.91
C CYS A 152 -10.12 3.99 8.49
N THR A 153 -9.13 3.85 7.62
CA THR A 153 -8.56 2.55 7.22
C THR A 153 -7.06 2.67 7.03
N PHE A 154 -6.36 1.60 7.37
CA PHE A 154 -4.95 1.44 7.08
C PHE A 154 -4.78 0.88 5.66
N SER A 155 -3.82 1.39 4.92
CA SER A 155 -3.51 0.95 3.57
C SER A 155 -2.05 0.58 3.47
N CYS A 156 -1.81 -0.66 3.08
CA CYS A 156 -0.50 -1.17 2.66
C CYS A 156 -0.73 -2.09 1.47
N ILE A 157 0.24 -2.18 0.57
CA ILE A 157 -0.01 -2.86 -0.71
C ILE A 157 -0.32 -4.35 -0.57
N GLY A 158 0.16 -4.99 0.53
CA GLY A 158 0.02 -6.43 0.77
C GLY A 158 -1.37 -6.88 1.19
N ASN A 159 -2.21 -5.99 1.74
CA ASN A 159 -3.54 -6.35 2.22
C ASN A 159 -4.64 -6.32 1.15
N PHE A 160 -4.25 -6.19 -0.13
CA PHE A 160 -5.16 -6.17 -1.27
C PHE A 160 -4.97 -7.37 -2.19
N MET A 161 -6.08 -7.87 -2.72
CA MET A 161 -6.10 -8.78 -3.84
C MET A 161 -6.74 -8.07 -5.03
N PHE A 162 -5.97 -7.91 -6.12
CA PHE A 162 -6.35 -7.17 -7.32
C PHE A 162 -6.76 -8.13 -8.44
N ARG A 163 -7.80 -7.80 -9.20
CA ARG A 163 -8.07 -8.51 -10.46
C ARG A 163 -6.98 -8.19 -11.48
N ARG A 164 -6.24 -9.21 -11.92
CA ARG A 164 -4.99 -9.03 -12.67
C ARG A 164 -5.18 -8.31 -14.01
N CYS A 165 -6.15 -8.72 -14.84
CA CYS A 165 -6.32 -8.11 -16.16
C CYS A 165 -6.64 -6.61 -16.08
N PRO A 166 -7.65 -6.13 -15.32
CA PRO A 166 -7.88 -4.70 -15.14
C PRO A 166 -6.69 -3.93 -14.54
N LEU A 167 -5.93 -4.55 -13.64
CA LEU A 167 -4.71 -3.93 -13.10
C LEU A 167 -3.66 -3.71 -14.19
N LEU A 168 -3.40 -4.71 -15.03
CA LEU A 168 -2.44 -4.63 -16.13
C LEU A 168 -2.89 -3.66 -17.24
N GLU A 169 -4.17 -3.69 -17.63
CA GLU A 169 -4.75 -2.79 -18.64
C GLU A 169 -4.61 -1.32 -18.23
N LYS A 170 -4.66 -1.03 -16.92
CA LYS A 170 -4.46 0.31 -16.37
C LYS A 170 -2.98 0.64 -16.09
N GLY A 171 -2.03 -0.17 -16.58
CA GLY A 171 -0.58 0.07 -16.45
C GLY A 171 0.06 -0.43 -15.15
N GLY A 172 -0.58 -1.34 -14.42
CA GLY A 172 -0.03 -1.92 -13.19
C GLY A 172 -0.15 -1.01 -11.97
N PHE A 173 0.79 -1.06 -11.05
CA PHE A 173 0.85 -0.20 -9.87
C PHE A 173 1.24 1.23 -10.26
N ILE A 174 0.56 2.24 -9.68
CA ILE A 174 0.83 3.66 -9.95
C ILE A 174 2.17 4.04 -9.35
N ASP A 175 3.01 4.69 -10.15
CA ASP A 175 4.38 5.07 -9.76
C ASP A 175 4.41 6.49 -9.18
N PHE A 176 4.65 6.58 -7.87
CA PHE A 176 5.00 7.81 -7.19
C PHE A 176 6.42 7.74 -6.63
N PRO A 177 7.09 8.89 -6.41
CA PRO A 177 8.43 8.91 -5.84
C PRO A 177 8.54 8.02 -4.59
N CYS A 178 9.55 7.17 -4.55
CA CYS A 178 9.80 6.16 -3.51
C CYS A 178 8.62 5.22 -3.18
N ALA A 179 7.71 5.01 -4.12
CA ALA A 179 6.46 4.25 -3.95
C ALA A 179 5.52 4.82 -2.86
N PHE A 180 5.82 5.97 -2.29
CA PHE A 180 5.04 6.55 -1.21
C PHE A 180 3.69 7.06 -1.73
N GLY A 181 2.59 6.46 -1.28
CA GLY A 181 1.23 6.70 -1.79
C GLY A 181 0.83 5.86 -3.01
N SER A 182 1.74 5.04 -3.56
CA SER A 182 1.41 4.07 -4.62
C SER A 182 0.48 2.95 -4.11
N ASP A 183 0.65 2.58 -2.85
CA ASP A 183 -0.18 1.69 -2.05
C ASP A 183 -1.56 2.27 -1.69
N ILE A 184 -1.78 3.54 -1.95
CA ILE A 184 -3.03 4.27 -1.78
C ILE A 184 -3.72 4.47 -3.13
N ALA A 185 -3.03 5.06 -4.09
CA ALA A 185 -3.61 5.41 -5.38
C ALA A 185 -3.99 4.19 -6.22
N THR A 186 -3.19 3.11 -6.16
CA THR A 186 -3.47 1.89 -6.94
C THR A 186 -4.77 1.22 -6.47
N PRO A 187 -5.00 0.97 -5.16
CA PRO A 187 -6.28 0.47 -4.68
C PRO A 187 -7.46 1.41 -5.00
N ILE A 188 -7.31 2.73 -4.82
CA ILE A 188 -8.36 3.70 -5.17
C ILE A 188 -8.73 3.58 -6.65
N ARG A 189 -7.75 3.45 -7.56
CA ARG A 189 -8.01 3.24 -8.99
C ARG A 189 -8.69 1.90 -9.26
N ALA A 190 -8.30 0.84 -8.56
CA ALA A 190 -8.89 -0.48 -8.69
C ALA A 190 -10.32 -0.56 -8.12
N ALA A 191 -10.65 0.28 -7.15
CA ALA A 191 -11.96 0.38 -6.50
C ALA A 191 -13.09 0.90 -7.40
N PHE A 192 -12.85 1.07 -8.72
CA PHE A 192 -13.84 1.71 -9.63
C PHE A 192 -15.23 1.05 -9.60
N ASN A 193 -15.30 -0.26 -9.42
CA ASN A 193 -16.55 -1.03 -9.31
C ASN A 193 -16.92 -1.36 -7.84
N GLY A 194 -16.34 -0.67 -6.87
CA GLY A 194 -16.48 -0.96 -5.45
C GLY A 194 -15.35 -1.85 -4.90
N VAL A 195 -15.41 -2.07 -3.59
CA VAL A 195 -14.42 -2.87 -2.85
C VAL A 195 -15.15 -3.87 -1.98
N ALA A 196 -14.80 -5.15 -2.08
CA ALA A 196 -15.24 -6.16 -1.13
C ALA A 196 -14.21 -6.31 0.00
N ASN A 197 -14.66 -6.35 1.25
CA ASN A 197 -13.82 -6.33 2.43
C ASN A 197 -14.03 -7.59 3.26
N THR A 198 -12.94 -8.22 3.71
CA THR A 198 -13.02 -9.34 4.65
C THR A 198 -13.64 -8.87 5.97
N GLN A 199 -14.41 -9.74 6.61
CA GLN A 199 -15.04 -9.45 7.90
C GLN A 199 -14.20 -9.98 9.08
N ALA A 200 -12.94 -10.30 8.79
CA ALA A 200 -11.90 -10.66 9.74
C ALA A 200 -10.58 -10.04 9.30
N MET A 201 -9.67 -9.84 10.25
CA MET A 201 -8.30 -9.43 9.98
C MET A 201 -7.52 -10.66 9.54
N LEU A 202 -7.17 -10.73 8.26
CA LEU A 202 -6.50 -11.90 7.67
C LEU A 202 -5.10 -11.59 7.17
N PHE A 203 -4.64 -10.36 7.45
CA PHE A 203 -3.33 -9.88 7.08
C PHE A 203 -2.67 -9.16 8.26
N CYS A 204 -1.42 -9.52 8.56
CA CYS A 204 -0.63 -8.90 9.60
C CYS A 204 0.46 -8.01 8.97
N PHE A 205 0.37 -6.70 9.20
CA PHE A 205 1.37 -5.74 8.82
C PHE A 205 2.44 -5.63 9.91
N ARG A 206 3.70 -5.93 9.56
CA ARG A 206 4.80 -5.87 10.52
C ARG A 206 5.41 -4.48 10.57
N GLN A 207 5.37 -3.85 11.74
CA GLN A 207 6.13 -2.62 11.98
C GLN A 207 7.60 -2.97 12.27
N SER A 208 8.49 -2.58 11.36
CA SER A 208 9.93 -2.77 11.53
C SER A 208 10.73 -1.51 11.22
N ALA A 209 11.92 -1.39 11.80
CA ALA A 209 12.84 -0.29 11.50
C ALA A 209 13.36 -0.32 10.05
N GLN A 210 13.09 -1.39 9.30
CA GLN A 210 13.52 -1.56 7.92
C GLN A 210 12.51 -1.07 6.88
N HIS A 211 11.34 -0.58 7.31
CA HIS A 211 10.32 -0.05 6.40
C HIS A 211 10.81 1.18 5.65
N LEU A 212 10.55 1.21 4.35
CA LEU A 212 10.79 2.40 3.52
C LEU A 212 9.99 3.61 3.99
N SER A 213 8.80 3.39 4.55
CA SER A 213 7.98 4.44 5.14
C SER A 213 8.64 5.10 6.37
N ALA A 214 9.50 4.41 7.11
CA ALA A 214 10.26 4.95 8.22
C ALA A 214 11.58 5.64 7.80
N ASP A 215 12.06 5.43 6.57
CA ASP A 215 13.34 5.98 6.10
C ASP A 215 13.30 7.50 5.98
N SER A 216 14.03 8.18 6.88
CA SER A 216 14.15 9.64 6.91
C SER A 216 15.05 10.22 5.81
N SER A 217 15.93 9.41 5.21
CA SER A 217 16.79 9.85 4.11
C SER A 217 15.98 10.22 2.86
N ARG A 218 14.77 9.67 2.73
CA ARG A 218 13.85 9.84 1.60
C ARG A 218 12.78 10.91 1.81
N TYR A 219 12.89 11.76 2.82
CA TYR A 219 11.88 12.79 3.12
C TYR A 219 11.60 13.77 1.95
N LYS A 220 12.59 14.05 1.11
CA LYS A 220 12.38 14.91 -0.08
C LYS A 220 11.44 14.23 -1.07
N GLU A 221 11.71 12.97 -1.38
CA GLU A 221 10.87 12.15 -2.27
C GLU A 221 9.46 11.98 -1.71
N LYS A 222 9.31 11.81 -0.37
CA LYS A 222 8.00 11.73 0.27
C LYS A 222 7.19 13.02 0.12
N LEU A 223 7.80 14.19 0.26
CA LEU A 223 7.10 15.47 0.03
C LEU A 223 6.63 15.62 -1.42
N GLU A 224 7.43 15.16 -2.37
CA GLU A 224 7.05 15.13 -3.78
C GLU A 224 5.90 14.15 -4.02
N ALA A 225 5.97 12.96 -3.45
CA ALA A 225 4.92 11.93 -3.54
C ALA A 225 3.59 12.40 -2.95
N ILE A 226 3.61 13.07 -1.78
CA ILE A 226 2.41 13.66 -1.16
C ILE A 226 1.78 14.70 -2.11
N SER A 227 2.59 15.53 -2.76
CA SER A 227 2.11 16.48 -3.76
C SER A 227 1.44 15.77 -4.93
N SER A 228 2.11 14.76 -5.47
CA SER A 228 1.66 13.99 -6.64
C SER A 228 0.38 13.20 -6.34
N LEU A 229 0.28 12.58 -5.15
CA LEU A 229 -0.93 11.89 -4.71
C LEU A 229 -2.13 12.85 -4.59
N SER A 230 -1.91 14.03 -3.98
CA SER A 230 -2.96 15.05 -3.86
C SER A 230 -3.44 15.53 -5.23
N GLU A 231 -2.52 15.82 -6.15
CA GLU A 231 -2.82 16.20 -7.54
C GLU A 231 -3.56 15.08 -8.28
N TRP A 232 -3.14 13.83 -8.09
CA TRP A 232 -3.78 12.68 -8.72
C TRP A 232 -5.23 12.50 -8.24
N ILE A 233 -5.49 12.67 -6.93
CA ILE A 233 -6.85 12.59 -6.39
C ILE A 233 -7.74 13.71 -6.93
N GLU A 234 -7.24 14.93 -7.03
CA GLU A 234 -7.99 16.06 -7.63
C GLU A 234 -8.42 15.79 -9.07
N HIS A 235 -7.63 15.01 -9.81
CA HIS A 235 -7.86 14.68 -11.22
C HIS A 235 -8.35 13.24 -11.44
N ILE A 236 -8.89 12.60 -10.41
CA ILE A 236 -9.31 11.18 -10.48
C ILE A 236 -10.40 10.95 -11.56
N GLY A 237 -11.14 11.99 -11.95
CA GLY A 237 -12.08 11.95 -13.06
C GLY A 237 -13.27 11.03 -12.88
N TRP A 238 -13.63 10.67 -11.65
CA TRP A 238 -14.80 9.85 -11.40
C TRP A 238 -16.09 10.59 -11.72
N PRO A 239 -17.10 9.90 -12.28
CA PRO A 239 -18.41 10.51 -12.54
C PRO A 239 -19.06 10.96 -11.23
N THR A 240 -19.94 11.97 -11.33
CA THR A 240 -20.79 12.36 -10.21
C THR A 240 -21.68 11.17 -9.84
N PRO A 241 -21.73 10.76 -8.57
CA PRO A 241 -22.57 9.64 -8.15
C PRO A 241 -24.07 9.93 -8.28
N ASP A 242 -24.84 8.90 -8.61
CA ASP A 242 -26.30 9.01 -8.72
C ASP A 242 -26.98 8.90 -7.34
N LYS A 243 -26.53 7.95 -6.51
CA LYS A 243 -27.08 7.69 -5.18
C LYS A 243 -26.74 8.81 -4.21
N GLN A 244 -27.67 9.21 -3.36
CA GLN A 244 -27.47 10.30 -2.40
C GLN A 244 -26.34 9.97 -1.40
N GLU A 245 -26.30 8.74 -0.92
CA GLU A 245 -25.25 8.27 -0.01
C GLU A 245 -23.85 8.43 -0.60
N ASP A 246 -23.67 8.03 -1.87
CA ASP A 246 -22.42 8.21 -2.59
C ASP A 246 -22.06 9.68 -2.84
N LYS A 247 -23.09 10.54 -3.03
CA LYS A 247 -22.88 12.00 -3.13
C LYS A 247 -22.33 12.57 -1.83
N ASP A 248 -22.85 12.10 -0.70
CA ASP A 248 -22.40 12.54 0.63
C ASP A 248 -20.96 12.10 0.89
N PHE A 249 -20.58 10.88 0.51
CA PHE A 249 -19.20 10.42 0.57
C PHE A 249 -18.29 11.22 -0.37
N TYR A 250 -18.70 11.44 -1.59
CA TYR A 250 -17.89 12.13 -2.61
C TYR A 250 -17.74 13.63 -2.35
N ALA A 251 -18.61 14.23 -1.58
CA ALA A 251 -18.54 15.64 -1.20
C ALA A 251 -17.24 16.03 -0.48
N ILE A 252 -16.52 15.05 0.13
CA ILE A 252 -15.20 15.28 0.73
C ILE A 252 -14.13 15.60 -0.32
N VAL A 253 -14.32 15.17 -1.58
CA VAL A 253 -13.39 15.44 -2.67
C VAL A 253 -13.62 16.86 -3.18
N ASN A 254 -13.26 17.84 -2.36
CA ASN A 254 -13.30 19.27 -2.69
C ASN A 254 -11.95 19.91 -2.46
N PRO A 255 -11.63 21.01 -3.17
CA PRO A 255 -10.30 21.64 -3.11
C PRO A 255 -9.84 22.00 -1.69
N ASP A 256 -10.76 22.49 -0.85
CA ASP A 256 -10.41 22.91 0.52
C ASP A 256 -10.02 21.73 1.40
N TYR A 257 -10.76 20.62 1.30
CA TYR A 257 -10.44 19.42 2.09
C TYR A 257 -9.14 18.77 1.60
N LEU A 258 -8.98 18.61 0.30
CA LEU A 258 -7.78 18.01 -0.29
C LEU A 258 -6.55 18.85 0.02
N HIS A 259 -6.67 20.18 -0.02
CA HIS A 259 -5.59 21.08 0.42
C HIS A 259 -5.23 20.86 1.88
N LYS A 260 -6.22 20.86 2.79
CA LYS A 260 -6.00 20.61 4.22
C LYS A 260 -5.35 19.25 4.48
N LYS A 261 -5.83 18.19 3.80
CA LYS A 261 -5.26 16.84 3.89
C LYS A 261 -3.80 16.83 3.45
N CYS A 262 -3.48 17.47 2.33
CA CYS A 262 -2.10 17.57 1.83
C CYS A 262 -1.19 18.31 2.84
N MET A 263 -1.67 19.43 3.43
CA MET A 263 -0.91 20.17 4.47
C MET A 263 -0.73 19.33 5.74
N TYR A 264 -1.74 18.55 6.12
CA TYR A 264 -1.68 17.61 7.23
C TYR A 264 -0.61 16.54 6.98
N ASP A 265 -0.58 15.95 5.78
CA ASP A 265 0.36 14.88 5.42
C ASP A 265 1.80 15.42 5.35
N TYR A 266 2.04 16.60 4.75
CA TYR A 266 3.35 17.24 4.78
C TYR A 266 3.88 17.38 6.19
N PHE A 267 3.05 17.89 7.11
CA PHE A 267 3.48 18.12 8.49
C PHE A 267 3.71 16.79 9.22
N ASN A 268 2.71 15.90 9.22
CA ASN A 268 2.75 14.71 10.08
C ASN A 268 3.68 13.62 9.57
N LEU A 269 3.90 13.53 8.25
CA LEU A 269 4.73 12.48 7.67
C LEU A 269 6.20 12.91 7.48
N VAL A 270 6.49 14.21 7.45
CA VAL A 270 7.86 14.70 7.20
C VAL A 270 8.27 15.84 8.12
N ILE A 271 7.58 17.00 8.04
CA ILE A 271 8.08 18.27 8.61
C ILE A 271 8.32 18.17 10.11
N GLN A 272 7.43 17.52 10.85
CA GLN A 272 7.55 17.39 12.31
C GLN A 272 8.83 16.67 12.79
N TYR A 273 9.44 15.83 11.96
CA TYR A 273 10.64 15.05 12.31
C TYR A 273 11.95 15.77 11.94
N LEU A 274 11.89 16.87 11.19
CA LEU A 274 13.08 17.55 10.69
C LEU A 274 13.81 18.33 11.78
N PRO A 275 15.15 18.43 11.73
CA PRO A 275 15.90 19.37 12.54
C PRO A 275 15.68 20.81 12.05
N ALA A 276 15.78 21.81 12.98
CA ALA A 276 15.49 23.20 12.72
C ALA A 276 16.18 23.77 11.45
N LYS A 277 17.45 23.43 11.27
CA LYS A 277 18.25 23.88 10.11
C LYS A 277 17.71 23.43 8.75
N SER A 278 16.93 22.35 8.73
CA SER A 278 16.39 21.76 7.49
C SER A 278 15.01 22.31 7.12
N ILE A 279 14.27 22.88 8.07
CA ILE A 279 12.88 23.34 7.86
C ILE A 279 12.75 24.26 6.62
N PRO A 280 13.55 25.33 6.45
CA PRO A 280 13.35 26.23 5.31
C PRO A 280 13.52 25.56 3.94
N SER A 281 14.49 24.62 3.83
CA SER A 281 14.75 23.92 2.56
C SER A 281 13.64 22.91 2.23
N TYR A 282 13.11 22.20 3.23
CA TYR A 282 12.04 21.22 3.04
C TYR A 282 10.68 21.88 2.79
N LEU A 283 10.38 23.02 3.45
CA LEU A 283 9.16 23.80 3.17
C LEU A 283 9.10 24.31 1.72
N LYS A 284 10.24 24.54 1.07
CA LYS A 284 10.29 24.88 -0.37
C LYS A 284 9.82 23.73 -1.26
N LEU A 285 10.00 22.49 -0.83
CA LEU A 285 9.59 21.27 -1.55
C LEU A 285 8.10 20.96 -1.40
N CYS A 286 7.41 21.56 -0.42
CA CYS A 286 5.96 21.45 -0.29
C CYS A 286 5.27 22.27 -1.39
N ARG A 287 5.19 21.71 -2.60
CA ARG A 287 4.75 22.42 -3.82
C ARG A 287 3.33 22.99 -3.70
N ARG A 288 2.45 22.30 -2.99
CA ARG A 288 1.05 22.68 -2.82
C ARG A 288 0.83 23.67 -1.65
N ALA A 289 1.85 23.92 -0.84
CA ALA A 289 1.75 24.80 0.33
C ALA A 289 1.94 26.27 -0.06
N MET A 290 0.97 27.11 0.29
CA MET A 290 1.05 28.56 0.19
C MET A 290 1.92 29.14 1.32
N THR A 291 2.24 30.42 1.26
CA THR A 291 3.07 31.09 2.28
C THR A 291 2.46 30.98 3.68
N GLY A 292 1.14 31.12 3.82
CA GLY A 292 0.42 30.94 5.08
C GLY A 292 0.54 29.53 5.65
N ASP A 293 0.45 28.50 4.78
CA ASP A 293 0.59 27.10 5.19
C ASP A 293 2.00 26.80 5.73
N LYS A 294 3.03 27.32 5.03
CA LYS A 294 4.43 27.17 5.44
C LYS A 294 4.69 27.80 6.79
N LEU A 295 4.12 28.98 7.03
CA LEU A 295 4.17 29.66 8.32
C LEU A 295 3.49 28.82 9.40
N MET A 296 2.28 28.32 9.14
CA MET A 296 1.54 27.47 10.10
C MET A 296 2.26 26.16 10.40
N MET A 297 2.85 25.50 9.42
CA MET A 297 3.67 24.31 9.65
C MET A 297 4.91 24.63 10.50
N THR A 298 5.55 25.76 10.28
CA THR A 298 6.68 26.21 11.10
C THR A 298 6.26 26.47 12.55
N LEU A 299 5.15 27.18 12.78
CA LEU A 299 4.62 27.42 14.13
C LEU A 299 4.23 26.14 14.84
N ARG A 300 3.59 25.18 14.15
CA ARG A 300 3.29 23.84 14.70
C ARG A 300 4.56 23.07 15.07
N TRP A 301 5.59 23.14 14.22
CA TRP A 301 6.87 22.51 14.49
C TRP A 301 7.53 23.09 15.74
N VAL A 302 7.58 24.43 15.88
CA VAL A 302 8.12 25.12 17.05
C VAL A 302 7.35 24.71 18.31
N LYS A 303 6.00 24.77 18.26
CA LYS A 303 5.15 24.35 19.38
C LYS A 303 5.49 22.93 19.83
N ARG A 304 5.56 21.96 18.90
CA ARG A 304 5.85 20.55 19.22
C ARG A 304 7.25 20.37 19.82
N ARG A 305 8.23 21.17 19.41
CA ARG A 305 9.63 21.00 19.81
C ARG A 305 9.95 21.61 21.17
N PHE A 306 9.26 22.66 21.54
CA PHE A 306 9.61 23.47 22.71
C PHE A 306 8.51 23.55 23.78
N PHE A 307 7.28 23.12 23.48
CA PHE A 307 6.15 23.27 24.39
C PHE A 307 5.35 21.97 24.61
N ASN A 308 5.76 20.86 24.00
CA ASN A 308 5.34 19.49 24.27
C ASN A 308 6.58 18.64 24.60
#